data_b30fdd6f32c5ef9dd95f6b9f834540c0
#
_entry.id   b30fdd6f32c5ef9dd95f6b9f834540c0
#
_cell.length_a   1.000
_cell.length_b   1.000
_cell.length_c   1.000
_cell.angle_alpha   90.00
_cell.angle_beta   90.00
_cell.angle_gamma   90.00
#
_symmetry.space_group_name_H-M   'P 1'
#
loop_
_entity.id
_entity.type
_entity.pdbx_description
1 polymer ?
#
loop_
_entity_poly.entity_id
_entity_poly.type
_entity_poly.pdbx_seq_one_letter_code
_entity_poly.pdbx_strand_id
1 'polypeptide(L)'
;MNLENFQIAFGNYDKSPESYYLSDTSPLKATIFLALKLGKPLLITGEPGTGKTQLASWAAWYLATKDDPNIIQFLSRPFVFNTKTNSVGKDLFYNYDAISHFQDREGKKKVAEFISLTAMGQAIAQTYGRNELVTKFGLGGIKNIDSIAELPHSSVLLIDEIDKAPRDFTNDLLNEIENNRFLIPEMGKEITRSEDRKARTLVILTSNSERSLPEAFLRRCLFYNLPFPSDAELLAIIVKRLDPFLAEIGKDAHVNFTDNYRYAIKLFHTIRAKSAIKPPSTSELLDWLKILHIEDLIKDNIEEHNVEYLPPQRKKALQLSLYALVKTREDLDEIEELLKLK
;
A
#
# COMPACT_ATOMS: atom_id res chain seq x y z
N MET A 1 -32.27 -2.67 7.73
CA MET A 1 -31.56 -3.07 6.50
C MET A 1 -32.54 -3.85 5.62
N ASN A 2 -32.98 -3.26 4.52
CA ASN A 2 -33.86 -3.92 3.57
C ASN A 2 -32.99 -4.56 2.50
N LEU A 3 -32.73 -5.86 2.62
CA LEU A 3 -31.86 -6.62 1.73
C LEU A 3 -32.38 -6.74 0.29
N GLU A 4 -33.67 -6.44 0.06
CA GLU A 4 -34.30 -6.54 -1.26
C GLU A 4 -33.92 -5.39 -2.20
N ASN A 5 -33.41 -4.26 -1.69
CA ASN A 5 -32.99 -3.10 -2.47
C ASN A 5 -31.47 -2.84 -2.38
N PHE A 6 -30.68 -3.88 -2.12
CA PHE A 6 -29.25 -3.74 -2.00
C PHE A 6 -28.62 -3.51 -3.38
N GLN A 7 -28.57 -2.26 -3.80
CA GLN A 7 -27.68 -1.86 -4.90
C GLN A 7 -26.25 -1.96 -4.39
N ILE A 8 -25.53 -2.98 -4.85
CA ILE A 8 -24.12 -3.12 -4.60
C ILE A 8 -23.43 -2.04 -5.45
N ALA A 9 -23.14 -0.90 -4.86
CA ALA A 9 -22.19 0.03 -5.43
C ALA A 9 -20.80 -0.62 -5.33
N PHE A 10 -20.39 -1.29 -6.41
CA PHE A 10 -19.00 -1.74 -6.58
C PHE A 10 -18.12 -0.55 -6.95
N GLY A 11 -18.06 0.46 -6.10
CA GLY A 11 -17.07 1.50 -6.25
C GLY A 11 -15.69 0.88 -6.04
N ASN A 12 -14.84 0.91 -7.05
CA ASN A 12 -13.41 0.88 -6.84
C ASN A 12 -13.07 2.13 -6.03
N TYR A 13 -13.29 2.02 -4.72
CA TYR A 13 -13.02 3.09 -3.76
C TYR A 13 -11.66 3.68 -4.08
N ASP A 14 -11.66 4.96 -4.28
CA ASP A 14 -10.55 5.68 -4.86
C ASP A 14 -9.24 5.35 -4.12
N LYS A 15 -8.48 4.41 -4.71
CA LYS A 15 -7.11 4.13 -4.37
C LYS A 15 -6.18 5.08 -5.13
N SER A 16 -6.72 6.19 -5.65
CA SER A 16 -5.89 7.15 -6.36
C SER A 16 -4.77 7.61 -5.43
N PRO A 17 -3.55 7.68 -5.92
CA PRO A 17 -2.43 8.17 -5.12
C PRO A 17 -2.67 9.58 -4.56
N GLU A 18 -3.43 10.39 -5.29
CA GLU A 18 -3.78 11.77 -4.94
C GLU A 18 -4.65 11.85 -3.69
N SER A 19 -5.47 10.82 -3.44
CA SER A 19 -6.34 10.75 -2.27
C SER A 19 -5.60 10.37 -0.97
N TYR A 20 -4.31 10.01 -1.05
CA TYR A 20 -3.49 9.80 0.15
C TYR A 20 -3.26 11.13 0.88
N TYR A 21 -3.64 11.16 2.15
CA TYR A 21 -3.40 12.36 2.97
C TYR A 21 -2.02 12.29 3.60
N LEU A 22 -1.24 13.33 3.39
CA LEU A 22 0.01 13.57 4.09
C LEU A 22 0.11 15.06 4.42
N SER A 23 0.25 15.37 5.70
CA SER A 23 0.40 16.74 6.17
C SER A 23 1.63 17.40 5.52
N ASP A 24 1.54 18.70 5.23
CA ASP A 24 2.66 19.46 4.67
C ASP A 24 3.84 19.57 5.63
N THR A 25 3.57 19.50 6.93
CA THR A 25 4.59 19.50 7.98
C THR A 25 5.15 18.11 8.29
N SER A 26 4.66 17.07 7.60
CA SER A 26 5.11 15.70 7.87
C SER A 26 6.60 15.51 7.56
N PRO A 27 7.40 15.02 8.53
CA PRO A 27 8.81 14.67 8.28
C PRO A 27 8.98 13.60 7.20
N LEU A 28 7.95 12.84 6.90
CA LEU A 28 8.00 11.74 5.94
C LEU A 28 8.36 12.20 4.53
N LYS A 29 7.86 13.38 4.08
CA LYS A 29 8.28 13.97 2.79
C LYS A 29 9.79 14.19 2.75
N ALA A 30 10.34 14.81 3.79
CA ALA A 30 11.78 15.03 3.91
C ALA A 30 12.57 13.72 3.94
N THR A 31 12.06 12.70 4.66
CA THR A 31 12.70 11.39 4.76
C THR A 31 12.74 10.66 3.40
N ILE A 32 11.69 10.77 2.58
CA ILE A 32 11.68 10.25 1.20
C ILE A 32 12.79 10.89 0.36
N PHE A 33 12.95 12.22 0.42
CA PHE A 33 14.02 12.90 -0.31
C PHE A 33 15.41 12.54 0.21
N LEU A 34 15.56 12.33 1.53
CA LEU A 34 16.81 11.84 2.11
C LEU A 34 17.15 10.43 1.63
N ALA A 35 16.16 9.54 1.56
CA ALA A 35 16.34 8.19 1.04
C ALA A 35 16.84 8.22 -0.41
N LEU A 36 16.23 9.05 -1.25
CA LEU A 36 16.69 9.25 -2.64
C LEU A 36 18.10 9.81 -2.73
N LYS A 37 18.43 10.83 -1.93
CA LYS A 37 19.76 11.46 -1.93
C LYS A 37 20.85 10.51 -1.48
N LEU A 38 20.57 9.71 -0.45
CA LEU A 38 21.52 8.76 0.12
C LEU A 38 21.56 7.43 -0.65
N GLY A 39 20.59 7.17 -1.53
CA GLY A 39 20.44 5.88 -2.21
C GLY A 39 20.15 4.73 -1.24
N LYS A 40 19.53 5.03 -0.08
CA LYS A 40 19.20 4.04 0.95
C LYS A 40 17.74 3.65 0.89
N PRO A 41 17.40 2.37 1.16
CA PRO A 41 16.02 1.94 1.34
C PRO A 41 15.37 2.70 2.51
N LEU A 42 14.08 2.97 2.38
CA LEU A 42 13.26 3.57 3.42
C LEU A 42 12.36 2.50 4.04
N LEU A 43 12.63 2.13 5.29
CA LEU A 43 11.82 1.20 6.07
C LEU A 43 10.71 1.99 6.78
N ILE A 44 9.47 1.68 6.43
CA ILE A 44 8.27 2.23 7.05
C ILE A 44 7.67 1.18 7.99
N THR A 45 7.63 1.49 9.27
CA THR A 45 6.91 0.69 10.27
C THR A 45 5.65 1.42 10.72
N GLY A 46 4.82 0.76 11.48
CA GLY A 46 3.59 1.32 12.05
C GLY A 46 2.49 0.27 12.14
N GLU A 47 1.40 0.63 12.78
CA GLU A 47 0.27 -0.27 12.96
C GLU A 47 -0.35 -0.72 11.62
N PRO A 48 -0.99 -1.91 11.55
CA PRO A 48 -1.75 -2.34 10.38
C PRO A 48 -2.82 -1.29 10.02
N GLY A 49 -3.05 -1.11 8.71
CA GLY A 49 -4.10 -0.19 8.22
C GLY A 49 -3.79 1.31 8.32
N THR A 50 -2.56 1.71 8.67
CA THR A 50 -2.13 3.12 8.68
C THR A 50 -1.78 3.68 7.30
N GLY A 51 -1.91 2.88 6.22
CA GLY A 51 -1.66 3.35 4.85
C GLY A 51 -0.23 3.18 4.36
N LYS A 52 0.61 2.35 5.00
CA LYS A 52 2.01 2.11 4.60
C LYS A 52 2.17 1.70 3.13
N THR A 53 1.37 0.74 2.67
CA THR A 53 1.38 0.26 1.28
C THR A 53 0.97 1.37 0.30
N GLN A 54 -0.04 2.18 0.65
CA GLN A 54 -0.52 3.27 -0.18
C GLN A 54 0.48 4.42 -0.28
N LEU A 55 1.34 4.59 0.73
CA LEU A 55 2.41 5.58 0.72
C LEU A 55 3.33 5.42 -0.50
N ALA A 56 3.64 4.19 -0.92
CA ALA A 56 4.49 3.96 -2.09
C ALA A 56 3.82 4.45 -3.39
N SER A 57 2.52 4.24 -3.52
CA SER A 57 1.75 4.76 -4.66
C SER A 57 1.71 6.28 -4.65
N TRP A 58 1.48 6.89 -3.49
CA TRP A 58 1.55 8.34 -3.33
C TRP A 58 2.95 8.89 -3.64
N ALA A 59 4.01 8.24 -3.15
CA ALA A 59 5.38 8.66 -3.40
C ALA A 59 5.73 8.62 -4.89
N ALA A 60 5.32 7.57 -5.62
CA ALA A 60 5.52 7.48 -7.05
C ALA A 60 4.81 8.61 -7.81
N TRP A 61 3.53 8.81 -7.52
CA TRP A 61 2.76 9.90 -8.09
C TRP A 61 3.38 11.27 -7.76
N TYR A 62 3.69 11.52 -6.48
CA TYR A 62 4.24 12.79 -6.03
C TYR A 62 5.59 13.10 -6.68
N LEU A 63 6.49 12.11 -6.77
CA LEU A 63 7.79 12.27 -7.41
C LEU A 63 7.66 12.47 -8.93
N ALA A 64 6.66 11.84 -9.57
CA ALA A 64 6.39 12.04 -11.00
C ALA A 64 5.88 13.45 -11.32
N THR A 65 5.32 14.18 -10.33
CA THR A 65 4.93 15.60 -10.50
C THR A 65 6.07 16.57 -10.29
N LYS A 66 7.26 16.09 -9.87
CA LYS A 66 8.45 16.94 -9.62
C LYS A 66 9.34 16.96 -10.84
N ASP A 67 9.75 18.14 -11.21
CA ASP A 67 10.77 18.36 -12.24
C ASP A 67 12.08 18.71 -11.55
N ASP A 68 13.07 17.80 -11.67
CA ASP A 68 14.44 18.00 -11.17
C ASP A 68 15.43 17.70 -12.30
N PRO A 69 16.22 18.69 -12.76
CA PRO A 69 17.13 18.51 -13.89
C PRO A 69 18.22 17.46 -13.63
N ASN A 70 18.43 17.07 -12.38
CA ASN A 70 19.45 16.07 -11.99
C ASN A 70 18.89 14.66 -11.87
N ILE A 71 17.57 14.49 -12.04
CA ILE A 71 16.89 13.18 -11.89
C ILE A 71 16.00 12.98 -13.11
N ILE A 72 16.11 11.80 -13.74
CA ILE A 72 15.17 11.40 -14.78
C ILE A 72 13.78 11.23 -14.16
N GLN A 73 12.76 11.69 -14.86
CA GLN A 73 11.36 11.66 -14.40
C GLN A 73 10.96 10.31 -13.85
N PHE A 74 10.20 10.34 -12.75
CA PHE A 74 9.67 9.14 -12.14
C PHE A 74 8.45 8.61 -12.89
N LEU A 75 8.29 7.28 -12.88
CA LEU A 75 7.02 6.66 -13.20
C LEU A 75 5.99 7.00 -12.11
N SER A 76 4.75 7.26 -12.51
CA SER A 76 3.65 7.64 -11.61
C SER A 76 3.09 6.47 -10.79
N ARG A 77 3.51 5.24 -11.08
CA ARG A 77 3.11 4.02 -10.35
C ARG A 77 4.34 3.27 -9.85
N PRO A 78 4.29 2.72 -8.62
CA PRO A 78 5.38 1.92 -8.11
C PRO A 78 5.39 0.53 -8.72
N PHE A 79 6.55 -0.09 -8.76
CA PHE A 79 6.67 -1.55 -8.85
C PHE A 79 6.42 -2.13 -7.46
N VAL A 80 5.63 -3.20 -7.36
CA VAL A 80 5.21 -3.77 -6.07
C VAL A 80 5.61 -5.24 -5.97
N PHE A 81 6.28 -5.57 -4.89
CA PHE A 81 6.58 -6.94 -4.48
C PHE A 81 5.90 -7.23 -3.14
N ASN A 82 4.94 -8.15 -3.15
CA ASN A 82 4.28 -8.60 -1.93
C ASN A 82 5.07 -9.80 -1.37
N THR A 83 5.69 -9.62 -0.21
CA THR A 83 6.50 -10.63 0.43
C THR A 83 5.64 -11.77 0.95
N LYS A 84 6.12 -13.01 0.74
CA LYS A 84 5.48 -14.24 1.23
C LYS A 84 6.43 -14.99 2.14
N THR A 85 5.89 -15.88 2.96
CA THR A 85 6.68 -16.71 3.87
C THR A 85 7.63 -17.69 3.17
N ASN A 86 7.44 -17.94 1.88
CA ASN A 86 8.29 -18.77 1.02
C ASN A 86 9.01 -17.97 -0.07
N SER A 87 9.05 -16.65 0.01
CA SER A 87 9.80 -15.82 -0.95
C SER A 87 11.28 -16.12 -0.87
N VAL A 88 11.93 -16.20 -2.03
CA VAL A 88 13.39 -16.32 -2.15
C VAL A 88 13.95 -15.11 -2.89
N GLY A 89 15.22 -14.77 -2.68
CA GLY A 89 15.84 -13.55 -3.23
C GLY A 89 15.63 -13.38 -4.73
N LYS A 90 15.71 -14.45 -5.51
CA LYS A 90 15.50 -14.45 -6.96
C LYS A 90 14.11 -13.96 -7.36
N ASP A 91 13.05 -14.26 -6.57
CA ASP A 91 11.66 -13.90 -6.90
C ASP A 91 11.44 -12.37 -6.98
N LEU A 92 12.34 -11.61 -6.36
CA LEU A 92 12.33 -10.16 -6.43
C LEU A 92 12.71 -9.62 -7.82
N PHE A 93 13.50 -10.37 -8.58
CA PHE A 93 14.08 -9.91 -9.85
C PHE A 93 13.40 -10.49 -11.07
N TYR A 94 13.13 -11.79 -11.06
CA TYR A 94 12.48 -12.45 -12.19
C TYR A 94 11.82 -13.77 -11.79
N ASN A 95 10.88 -14.20 -12.60
CA ASN A 95 10.32 -15.54 -12.59
C ASN A 95 10.72 -16.28 -13.85
N TYR A 96 11.07 -17.55 -13.70
CA TYR A 96 11.35 -18.46 -14.78
C TYR A 96 10.32 -19.59 -14.81
N ASP A 97 9.62 -19.72 -15.94
CA ASP A 97 8.60 -20.73 -16.18
C ASP A 97 9.25 -22.02 -16.71
N ALA A 98 9.88 -22.76 -15.79
CA ALA A 98 10.57 -24.00 -16.10
C ALA A 98 9.63 -25.07 -16.67
N ILE A 99 8.35 -25.09 -16.24
CA ILE A 99 7.37 -26.07 -16.71
C ILE A 99 7.06 -25.85 -18.18
N SER A 100 6.73 -24.61 -18.55
CA SER A 100 6.46 -24.27 -19.96
C SER A 100 7.69 -24.46 -20.84
N HIS A 101 8.89 -24.16 -20.32
CA HIS A 101 10.13 -24.42 -21.06
C HIS A 101 10.36 -25.90 -21.30
N PHE A 102 10.16 -26.75 -20.27
CA PHE A 102 10.27 -28.20 -20.41
C PHE A 102 9.24 -28.80 -21.39
N GLN A 103 8.06 -28.19 -21.48
CA GLN A 103 6.99 -28.60 -22.41
C GLN A 103 7.26 -28.20 -23.87
N ASP A 104 8.13 -27.24 -24.13
CA ASP A 104 8.55 -26.83 -25.48
C ASP A 104 9.55 -27.80 -26.07
N ARG A 105 9.11 -29.07 -26.28
CA ARG A 105 9.93 -30.16 -26.79
C ARG A 105 10.54 -29.91 -28.16
N GLU A 106 9.94 -29.02 -28.93
CA GLU A 106 10.40 -28.68 -30.27
C GLU A 106 11.39 -27.52 -30.29
N GLY A 107 11.69 -26.90 -29.10
CA GLY A 107 12.65 -25.81 -28.97
C GLY A 107 12.26 -24.58 -29.82
N LYS A 108 10.97 -24.37 -30.04
CA LYS A 108 10.46 -23.26 -30.87
C LYS A 108 10.65 -21.90 -30.27
N LYS A 109 10.68 -21.84 -28.93
CA LYS A 109 10.78 -20.59 -28.18
C LYS A 109 12.17 -20.38 -27.64
N LYS A 110 12.57 -19.10 -27.57
CA LYS A 110 13.83 -18.72 -26.93
C LYS A 110 13.68 -18.75 -25.41
N VAL A 111 14.75 -19.01 -24.66
CA VAL A 111 14.75 -19.02 -23.18
C VAL A 111 14.13 -17.74 -22.59
N ALA A 112 14.39 -16.60 -23.20
CA ALA A 112 13.82 -15.31 -22.79
C ALA A 112 12.28 -15.31 -22.72
N GLU A 113 11.61 -16.09 -23.57
CA GLU A 113 10.13 -16.15 -23.63
C GLU A 113 9.51 -16.91 -22.42
N PHE A 114 10.35 -17.57 -21.61
CA PHE A 114 9.93 -18.21 -20.37
C PHE A 114 10.29 -17.39 -19.12
N ILE A 115 10.85 -16.19 -19.31
CA ILE A 115 11.27 -15.29 -18.24
C ILE A 115 10.34 -14.08 -18.20
N SER A 116 10.00 -13.66 -16.98
CA SER A 116 9.31 -12.41 -16.71
C SER A 116 10.02 -11.66 -15.57
N LEU A 117 10.28 -10.37 -15.76
CA LEU A 117 10.85 -9.53 -14.71
C LEU A 117 9.81 -9.27 -13.62
N THR A 118 10.24 -9.34 -12.36
CA THR A 118 9.45 -8.95 -11.19
C THR A 118 9.86 -7.55 -10.70
N ALA A 119 9.34 -7.12 -9.58
CA ALA A 119 9.36 -5.72 -9.18
C ALA A 119 10.75 -5.06 -9.18
N MET A 120 11.77 -5.67 -8.57
CA MET A 120 13.13 -5.11 -8.56
C MET A 120 13.80 -5.25 -9.93
N GLY A 121 13.60 -6.39 -10.61
CA GLY A 121 14.09 -6.57 -11.97
C GLY A 121 13.53 -5.52 -12.93
N GLN A 122 12.24 -5.20 -12.83
CA GLN A 122 11.61 -4.13 -13.60
C GLN A 122 12.17 -2.75 -13.23
N ALA A 123 12.37 -2.48 -11.93
CA ALA A 123 12.93 -1.21 -11.47
C ALA A 123 14.37 -0.99 -11.99
N ILE A 124 15.21 -2.03 -11.99
CA ILE A 124 16.57 -1.98 -12.57
C ILE A 124 16.48 -1.82 -14.09
N ALA A 125 15.65 -2.62 -14.76
CA ALA A 125 15.46 -2.56 -16.20
C ALA A 125 14.97 -1.17 -16.66
N GLN A 126 14.08 -0.54 -15.88
CA GLN A 126 13.56 0.79 -16.19
C GLN A 126 14.64 1.89 -16.23
N THR A 127 15.76 1.68 -15.53
CA THR A 127 16.89 2.65 -15.60
C THR A 127 17.56 2.72 -16.98
N TYR A 128 17.34 1.73 -17.84
CA TYR A 128 17.78 1.71 -19.23
C TYR A 128 16.67 2.11 -20.21
N GLY A 129 15.42 1.76 -19.89
CA GLY A 129 14.32 1.77 -20.84
C GLY A 129 14.36 0.55 -21.80
N ARG A 130 13.20 0.21 -22.37
CA ARG A 130 12.98 -0.98 -23.20
C ARG A 130 13.94 -1.03 -24.41
N ASN A 131 14.13 0.10 -25.09
CA ASN A 131 14.95 0.14 -26.30
C ASN A 131 16.39 -0.33 -26.04
N GLU A 132 17.00 0.14 -24.97
CA GLU A 132 18.36 -0.24 -24.60
C GLU A 132 18.43 -1.69 -24.07
N LEU A 133 17.42 -2.16 -23.35
CA LEU A 133 17.34 -3.54 -22.87
C LEU A 133 17.32 -4.54 -24.04
N VAL A 134 16.59 -4.22 -25.10
CA VAL A 134 16.52 -5.07 -26.29
C VAL A 134 17.83 -5.06 -27.03
N THR A 135 18.42 -3.90 -27.27
CA THR A 135 19.63 -3.76 -28.08
C THR A 135 20.90 -4.19 -27.37
N LYS A 136 21.09 -3.78 -26.10
CA LYS A 136 22.31 -4.04 -25.33
C LYS A 136 22.31 -5.43 -24.67
N PHE A 137 21.18 -5.80 -24.09
CA PHE A 137 21.08 -7.04 -23.31
C PHE A 137 20.36 -8.18 -24.08
N GLY A 138 19.73 -7.89 -25.23
CA GLY A 138 19.01 -8.90 -26.01
C GLY A 138 17.78 -9.45 -25.29
N LEU A 139 17.11 -8.63 -24.47
CA LEU A 139 15.99 -9.03 -23.62
C LEU A 139 14.62 -8.89 -24.31
N GLY A 140 14.56 -8.64 -25.61
CA GLY A 140 13.32 -8.40 -26.36
C GLY A 140 12.31 -9.55 -26.31
N GLY A 141 12.76 -10.77 -25.99
CA GLY A 141 11.86 -11.93 -25.85
C GLY A 141 11.26 -12.14 -24.47
N ILE A 142 11.59 -11.33 -23.47
CA ILE A 142 11.03 -11.47 -22.10
C ILE A 142 9.52 -11.22 -22.12
N LYS A 143 8.74 -12.08 -21.44
CA LYS A 143 7.25 -12.06 -21.47
C LYS A 143 6.62 -10.69 -21.20
N ASN A 144 7.20 -9.92 -20.29
CA ASN A 144 6.64 -8.63 -19.87
C ASN A 144 7.54 -7.44 -20.22
N ILE A 145 8.33 -7.54 -21.28
CA ILE A 145 9.21 -6.44 -21.72
C ILE A 145 8.42 -5.15 -22.05
N ASP A 146 7.18 -5.30 -22.49
CA ASP A 146 6.29 -4.18 -22.81
C ASP A 146 5.81 -3.39 -21.57
N SER A 147 5.97 -3.95 -20.37
CA SER A 147 5.72 -3.22 -19.13
C SER A 147 6.82 -2.20 -18.80
N ILE A 148 7.98 -2.28 -19.46
CA ILE A 148 9.07 -1.33 -19.32
C ILE A 148 8.86 -0.19 -20.33
N ALA A 149 8.90 1.05 -19.87
CA ALA A 149 8.79 2.22 -20.74
C ALA A 149 9.94 2.25 -21.76
N GLU A 150 9.70 2.85 -22.92
CA GLU A 150 10.71 2.89 -24.00
C GLU A 150 11.99 3.60 -23.61
N LEU A 151 11.85 4.69 -22.87
CA LEU A 151 12.97 5.52 -22.39
C LEU A 151 13.27 5.24 -20.92
N PRO A 152 14.49 5.58 -20.45
CA PRO A 152 14.84 5.51 -19.04
C PRO A 152 13.91 6.34 -18.15
N HIS A 153 13.50 5.76 -16.99
CA HIS A 153 12.76 6.49 -15.96
C HIS A 153 13.29 6.12 -14.58
N SER A 154 13.14 7.04 -13.65
CA SER A 154 13.22 6.74 -12.23
C SER A 154 11.95 6.02 -11.77
N SER A 155 12.05 5.25 -10.70
CA SER A 155 10.92 4.46 -10.22
C SER A 155 10.88 4.38 -8.70
N VAL A 156 9.70 4.06 -8.18
CA VAL A 156 9.50 3.65 -6.78
C VAL A 156 9.29 2.14 -6.77
N LEU A 157 10.00 1.44 -5.90
CA LEU A 157 9.85 0.03 -5.63
C LEU A 157 9.28 -0.13 -4.22
N LEU A 158 8.14 -0.80 -4.09
CA LEU A 158 7.58 -1.24 -2.83
C LEU A 158 7.90 -2.71 -2.60
N ILE A 159 8.49 -3.03 -1.45
CA ILE A 159 8.59 -4.39 -0.91
C ILE A 159 7.70 -4.41 0.33
N ASP A 160 6.51 -4.99 0.17
CA ASP A 160 5.47 -4.94 1.18
C ASP A 160 5.60 -6.09 2.17
N GLU A 161 5.39 -5.81 3.47
CA GLU A 161 5.39 -6.77 4.58
C GLU A 161 6.70 -7.59 4.68
N ILE A 162 7.85 -6.90 4.69
CA ILE A 162 9.18 -7.53 4.72
C ILE A 162 9.39 -8.45 5.94
N ASP A 163 8.71 -8.19 7.04
CA ASP A 163 8.72 -9.00 8.26
C ASP A 163 8.08 -10.39 8.09
N LYS A 164 7.33 -10.64 7.02
CA LYS A 164 6.84 -11.98 6.66
C LYS A 164 7.89 -12.85 5.98
N ALA A 165 8.95 -12.24 5.46
CA ALA A 165 10.00 -12.95 4.73
C ALA A 165 10.79 -13.93 5.64
N PRO A 166 11.35 -15.01 5.04
CA PRO A 166 12.41 -15.77 5.69
C PRO A 166 13.63 -14.90 5.99
N ARG A 167 14.40 -15.26 7.02
CA ARG A 167 15.62 -14.51 7.38
C ARG A 167 16.65 -14.45 6.25
N ASP A 168 16.78 -15.53 5.50
CA ASP A 168 17.72 -15.61 4.38
C ASP A 168 17.35 -14.63 3.28
N PHE A 169 16.05 -14.46 2.98
CA PHE A 169 15.56 -13.48 2.04
C PHE A 169 15.99 -12.05 2.41
N THR A 170 15.89 -11.68 3.70
CA THR A 170 16.26 -10.33 4.15
C THR A 170 17.75 -10.07 4.02
N ASN A 171 18.61 -11.08 4.20
CA ASN A 171 20.04 -10.97 4.03
C ASN A 171 20.43 -10.85 2.55
N ASP A 172 19.85 -11.68 1.69
CA ASP A 172 20.05 -11.64 0.23
C ASP A 172 19.62 -10.30 -0.33
N LEU A 173 18.43 -9.82 0.09
CA LEU A 173 17.86 -8.56 -0.34
C LEU A 173 18.82 -7.38 -0.15
N LEU A 174 19.54 -7.32 0.96
CA LEU A 174 20.48 -6.23 1.22
C LEU A 174 21.62 -6.17 0.23
N ASN A 175 22.20 -7.32 -0.07
CA ASN A 175 23.30 -7.41 -1.03
C ASN A 175 22.83 -6.98 -2.43
N GLU A 176 21.63 -7.38 -2.80
CA GLU A 176 21.06 -7.11 -4.11
C GLU A 176 20.64 -5.64 -4.28
N ILE A 177 20.07 -5.03 -3.23
CA ILE A 177 19.74 -3.59 -3.24
C ILE A 177 21.01 -2.74 -3.31
N GLU A 178 22.06 -3.10 -2.57
CA GLU A 178 23.33 -2.35 -2.59
C GLU A 178 24.02 -2.45 -3.95
N ASN A 179 24.06 -3.64 -4.54
CA ASN A 179 24.72 -3.88 -5.81
C ASN A 179 23.87 -3.44 -7.02
N ASN A 180 22.56 -3.31 -6.87
CA ASN A 180 21.61 -2.96 -7.93
C ASN A 180 21.85 -3.79 -9.21
N ARG A 181 22.04 -5.10 -9.03
CA ARG A 181 22.31 -6.05 -10.12
C ARG A 181 21.68 -7.41 -9.84
N PHE A 182 21.42 -8.16 -10.87
CA PHE A 182 20.96 -9.54 -10.77
C PHE A 182 21.42 -10.36 -11.96
N LEU A 183 21.58 -11.64 -11.73
CA LEU A 183 21.95 -12.62 -12.76
C LEU A 183 20.68 -13.39 -13.17
N ILE A 184 20.53 -13.61 -14.48
CA ILE A 184 19.58 -14.57 -15.07
C ILE A 184 20.40 -15.77 -15.56
N PRO A 185 20.63 -16.81 -14.72
CA PRO A 185 21.48 -17.94 -15.07
C PRO A 185 21.00 -18.67 -16.32
N GLU A 186 19.70 -18.77 -16.53
CA GLU A 186 19.09 -19.43 -17.67
C GLU A 186 19.46 -18.77 -19.01
N MET A 187 19.84 -17.50 -18.97
CA MET A 187 20.32 -16.73 -20.14
C MET A 187 21.83 -16.47 -20.10
N GLY A 188 22.51 -16.76 -18.97
CA GLY A 188 23.90 -16.39 -18.76
C GLY A 188 24.12 -14.85 -18.76
N LYS A 189 23.11 -14.06 -18.35
CA LYS A 189 23.15 -12.61 -18.42
C LYS A 189 23.05 -11.97 -17.05
N GLU A 190 23.96 -11.05 -16.77
CA GLU A 190 23.89 -10.14 -15.63
C GLU A 190 23.34 -8.80 -16.07
N ILE A 191 22.38 -8.27 -15.31
CA ILE A 191 21.79 -6.96 -15.53
C ILE A 191 22.10 -6.13 -14.29
N THR A 192 22.84 -5.06 -14.51
CA THR A 192 23.16 -4.06 -13.48
C THR A 192 22.29 -2.82 -13.72
N ARG A 193 22.10 -1.99 -12.71
CA ARG A 193 21.51 -0.68 -12.91
C ARG A 193 22.34 0.14 -13.89
N SER A 194 21.70 1.02 -14.69
CA SER A 194 22.37 1.94 -15.59
C SER A 194 23.40 2.81 -14.84
N GLU A 195 24.56 3.03 -15.47
CA GLU A 195 25.60 3.92 -14.95
C GLU A 195 25.15 5.38 -14.94
N ASP A 196 24.13 5.74 -15.73
CA ASP A 196 23.51 7.06 -15.66
C ASP A 196 22.86 7.26 -14.29
N ARG A 197 23.57 7.99 -13.43
CA ARG A 197 23.15 8.28 -12.06
C ARG A 197 21.88 9.14 -11.98
N LYS A 198 21.36 9.65 -13.07
CA LYS A 198 20.11 10.40 -13.10
C LYS A 198 18.89 9.51 -12.95
N ALA A 199 18.95 8.26 -13.43
CA ALA A 199 17.88 7.29 -13.16
C ALA A 199 17.98 6.79 -11.71
N ARG A 200 16.93 7.00 -10.90
CA ARG A 200 16.87 6.66 -9.48
C ARG A 200 15.80 5.61 -9.20
N THR A 201 16.06 4.76 -8.23
CA THR A 201 15.06 3.86 -7.66
C THR A 201 14.92 4.16 -6.17
N LEU A 202 13.73 4.61 -5.77
CA LEU A 202 13.38 4.72 -4.36
C LEU A 202 12.83 3.38 -3.89
N VAL A 203 13.52 2.71 -3.00
CA VAL A 203 13.05 1.46 -2.38
C VAL A 203 12.34 1.79 -1.08
N ILE A 204 11.06 1.44 -0.99
CA ILE A 204 10.23 1.54 0.21
C ILE A 204 9.96 0.11 0.69
N LEU A 205 10.27 -0.14 1.96
CA LEU A 205 10.03 -1.38 2.65
C LEU A 205 8.94 -1.13 3.69
N THR A 206 7.93 -1.97 3.79
CA THR A 206 6.94 -1.87 4.86
C THR A 206 7.07 -3.04 5.83
N SER A 207 6.77 -2.78 7.10
CA SER A 207 6.70 -3.80 8.14
C SER A 207 5.59 -3.46 9.15
N ASN A 208 4.88 -4.48 9.61
CA ASN A 208 3.94 -4.39 10.71
C ASN A 208 4.62 -4.68 12.07
N SER A 209 5.94 -4.91 12.05
CA SER A 209 6.74 -5.28 13.24
C SER A 209 6.32 -6.61 13.89
N GLU A 210 5.70 -7.51 13.09
CA GLU A 210 5.29 -8.84 13.55
C GLU A 210 6.51 -9.71 13.90
N ARG A 211 7.64 -9.48 13.21
CA ARG A 211 8.92 -10.13 13.47
C ARG A 211 10.04 -9.11 13.49
N SER A 212 11.04 -9.34 14.32
CA SER A 212 12.24 -8.51 14.36
C SER A 212 13.09 -8.71 13.11
N LEU A 213 13.41 -7.61 12.42
CA LEU A 213 14.36 -7.60 11.30
C LEU A 213 15.81 -7.67 11.82
N PRO A 214 16.74 -8.29 11.07
CA PRO A 214 18.14 -8.35 11.46
C PRO A 214 18.76 -6.96 11.66
N GLU A 215 19.62 -6.81 12.66
CA GLU A 215 20.27 -5.53 12.96
C GLU A 215 21.08 -5.00 11.75
N ALA A 216 21.77 -5.88 11.04
CA ALA A 216 22.50 -5.55 9.82
C ALA A 216 21.60 -4.96 8.74
N PHE A 217 20.35 -5.43 8.66
CA PHE A 217 19.32 -4.88 7.75
C PHE A 217 18.93 -3.46 8.18
N LEU A 218 18.61 -3.27 9.45
CA LEU A 218 18.17 -1.97 9.96
C LEU A 218 19.22 -0.88 9.77
N ARG A 219 20.52 -1.16 9.94
CA ARG A 219 21.63 -0.21 9.75
C ARG A 219 21.77 0.30 8.31
N ARG A 220 21.27 -0.44 7.33
CA ARG A 220 21.33 -0.07 5.91
C ARG A 220 20.13 0.72 5.45
N CYS A 221 19.06 0.76 6.23
CA CYS A 221 17.83 1.49 5.90
C CYS A 221 17.78 2.85 6.60
N LEU A 222 17.09 3.78 5.99
CA LEU A 222 16.47 4.87 6.73
C LEU A 222 15.19 4.34 7.36
N PHE A 223 14.89 4.80 8.55
CA PHE A 223 13.75 4.33 9.32
C PHE A 223 12.73 5.45 9.52
N TYR A 224 11.48 5.14 9.34
CA TYR A 224 10.37 6.01 9.71
C TYR A 224 9.22 5.18 10.31
N ASN A 225 8.83 5.54 11.53
CA ASN A 225 7.62 4.97 12.12
C ASN A 225 6.43 5.85 11.75
N LEU A 226 5.46 5.27 11.02
CA LEU A 226 4.21 5.94 10.67
C LEU A 226 3.26 5.84 11.86
N PRO A 227 3.04 6.94 12.61
CA PRO A 227 2.18 6.91 13.76
C PRO A 227 0.73 6.72 13.37
N PHE A 228 -0.12 6.30 14.31
CA PHE A 228 -1.55 6.35 14.10
C PHE A 228 -1.98 7.82 13.95
N PRO A 229 -2.85 8.16 12.97
CA PRO A 229 -3.22 9.55 12.73
C PRO A 229 -3.91 10.21 13.91
N SER A 230 -3.62 11.47 14.17
CA SER A 230 -4.35 12.32 15.11
C SER A 230 -5.79 12.57 14.64
N ASP A 231 -6.66 13.04 15.52
CA ASP A 231 -8.07 13.35 15.19
C ASP A 231 -8.18 14.33 14.03
N ALA A 232 -7.31 15.33 13.97
CA ALA A 232 -7.28 16.30 12.87
C ALA A 232 -6.87 15.64 11.54
N GLU A 233 -5.89 14.74 11.58
CA GLU A 233 -5.45 13.97 10.41
C GLU A 233 -6.51 12.94 10.00
N LEU A 234 -7.15 12.25 10.95
CA LEU A 234 -8.27 11.34 10.67
C LEU A 234 -9.39 12.08 9.96
N LEU A 235 -9.77 13.26 10.45
CA LEU A 235 -10.81 14.08 9.81
C LEU A 235 -10.42 14.45 8.38
N ALA A 236 -9.18 14.88 8.15
CA ALA A 236 -8.68 15.22 6.81
C ALA A 236 -8.65 13.99 5.88
N ILE A 237 -8.25 12.82 6.41
CA ILE A 237 -8.29 11.55 5.69
C ILE A 237 -9.73 11.19 5.31
N ILE A 238 -10.65 11.28 6.25
CA ILE A 238 -12.08 10.96 6.06
C ILE A 238 -12.65 11.82 4.94
N VAL A 239 -12.54 13.13 5.03
CA VAL A 239 -13.05 14.05 4.00
C VAL A 239 -12.48 13.68 2.63
N LYS A 240 -11.17 13.55 2.53
CA LYS A 240 -10.50 13.30 1.25
C LYS A 240 -10.85 11.93 0.63
N ARG A 241 -11.17 10.93 1.48
CA ARG A 241 -11.44 9.55 1.05
C ARG A 241 -12.91 9.26 0.83
N LEU A 242 -13.81 9.95 1.54
CA LEU A 242 -15.23 9.71 1.41
C LEU A 242 -15.90 10.54 0.31
N ASP A 243 -15.32 11.70 -0.08
CA ASP A 243 -15.91 12.54 -1.13
C ASP A 243 -16.24 11.76 -2.42
N PRO A 244 -15.33 10.96 -3.01
CA PRO A 244 -15.65 10.18 -4.22
C PRO A 244 -16.77 9.17 -3.98
N PHE A 245 -16.79 8.53 -2.80
CA PHE A 245 -17.82 7.56 -2.44
C PHE A 245 -19.19 8.25 -2.27
N LEU A 246 -19.25 9.42 -1.62
CA LEU A 246 -20.49 10.18 -1.44
C LEU A 246 -21.08 10.59 -2.78
N ALA A 247 -20.24 11.04 -3.71
CA ALA A 247 -20.66 11.36 -5.07
C ALA A 247 -21.26 10.15 -5.80
N GLU A 248 -20.66 8.97 -5.64
CA GLU A 248 -21.13 7.71 -6.25
C GLU A 248 -22.52 7.28 -5.74
N ILE A 249 -22.77 7.43 -4.41
CA ILE A 249 -24.07 7.11 -3.82
C ILE A 249 -25.10 8.25 -3.94
N GLY A 250 -24.82 9.29 -4.75
CA GLY A 250 -25.72 10.42 -4.98
C GLY A 250 -25.92 11.31 -3.75
N LYS A 251 -25.01 11.27 -2.76
CA LYS A 251 -25.00 12.16 -1.61
C LYS A 251 -24.08 13.34 -1.90
N ASP A 252 -24.52 14.54 -1.53
CA ASP A 252 -23.75 15.74 -1.73
C ASP A 252 -22.52 15.77 -0.80
N ALA A 253 -21.33 15.65 -1.39
CA ALA A 253 -20.07 15.78 -0.67
C ALA A 253 -19.86 17.18 -0.06
N HIS A 254 -20.58 18.19 -0.55
CA HIS A 254 -20.52 19.55 -0.02
C HIS A 254 -21.33 19.75 1.27
N VAL A 255 -22.17 18.77 1.67
CA VAL A 255 -22.79 18.78 3.00
C VAL A 255 -21.70 18.64 4.04
N ASN A 256 -21.59 19.63 4.91
CA ASN A 256 -20.56 19.67 5.93
C ASN A 256 -20.87 18.65 7.06
N PHE A 257 -20.33 17.43 6.92
CA PHE A 257 -20.42 16.39 7.94
C PHE A 257 -19.29 16.46 8.98
N THR A 258 -18.52 17.55 9.02
CA THR A 258 -17.32 17.66 9.87
C THR A 258 -17.61 17.37 11.34
N ASP A 259 -18.70 17.90 11.90
CA ASP A 259 -19.06 17.66 13.30
C ASP A 259 -19.54 16.21 13.51
N ASN A 260 -20.30 15.66 12.58
CA ASN A 260 -20.73 14.26 12.63
C ASN A 260 -19.52 13.30 12.60
N TYR A 261 -18.51 13.60 11.77
CA TYR A 261 -17.28 12.81 11.76
C TYR A 261 -16.50 12.90 13.06
N ARG A 262 -16.48 14.06 13.73
CA ARG A 262 -15.86 14.20 15.05
C ARG A 262 -16.51 13.30 16.10
N TYR A 263 -17.83 13.21 16.10
CA TYR A 263 -18.56 12.28 16.98
C TYR A 263 -18.20 10.82 16.66
N ALA A 264 -18.21 10.45 15.39
CA ALA A 264 -17.83 9.12 14.96
C ALA A 264 -16.36 8.78 15.31
N ILE A 265 -15.42 9.72 15.16
CA ILE A 265 -14.02 9.53 15.56
C ILE A 265 -13.90 9.29 17.08
N LYS A 266 -14.63 10.03 17.92
CA LYS A 266 -14.62 9.81 19.37
C LYS A 266 -15.12 8.39 19.71
N LEU A 267 -16.25 7.98 19.14
CA LEU A 267 -16.77 6.64 19.35
C LEU A 267 -15.78 5.56 18.83
N PHE A 268 -15.18 5.79 17.69
CA PHE A 268 -14.12 4.91 17.15
C PHE A 268 -12.95 4.76 18.13
N HIS A 269 -12.49 5.85 18.75
CA HIS A 269 -11.43 5.77 19.77
C HIS A 269 -11.86 5.00 21.02
N THR A 270 -13.11 5.17 21.45
CA THR A 270 -13.67 4.38 22.56
C THR A 270 -13.67 2.89 22.22
N ILE A 271 -14.16 2.51 21.03
CA ILE A 271 -14.15 1.14 20.54
C ILE A 271 -12.70 0.61 20.44
N ARG A 272 -11.80 1.41 19.87
CA ARG A 272 -10.39 1.06 19.73
C ARG A 272 -9.71 0.80 21.06
N ALA A 273 -10.00 1.62 22.09
CA ALA A 273 -9.43 1.48 23.43
C ALA A 273 -9.95 0.21 24.16
N LYS A 274 -11.16 -0.24 23.82
CA LYS A 274 -11.78 -1.43 24.39
C LYS A 274 -11.38 -2.71 23.68
N SER A 275 -11.06 -2.65 22.39
CA SER A 275 -10.65 -3.82 21.60
C SER A 275 -9.25 -4.29 22.00
N ALA A 276 -9.19 -5.33 22.85
CA ALA A 276 -7.94 -5.78 23.47
C ALA A 276 -7.02 -6.54 22.49
N ILE A 277 -7.59 -7.32 21.55
CA ILE A 277 -6.84 -8.21 20.67
C ILE A 277 -6.44 -7.50 19.38
N LYS A 278 -7.37 -6.82 18.74
CA LYS A 278 -7.15 -6.16 17.45
C LYS A 278 -7.88 -4.83 17.39
N PRO A 279 -7.26 -3.75 17.87
CA PRO A 279 -7.85 -2.43 17.77
C PRO A 279 -8.11 -2.06 16.29
N PRO A 280 -9.30 -1.51 15.95
CA PRO A 280 -9.64 -1.17 14.59
C PRO A 280 -8.71 -0.13 13.98
N SER A 281 -8.43 -0.28 12.72
CA SER A 281 -7.51 0.55 11.92
C SER A 281 -8.22 1.72 11.23
N THR A 282 -7.44 2.64 10.65
CA THR A 282 -7.98 3.74 9.82
C THR A 282 -8.79 3.22 8.62
N SER A 283 -8.39 2.10 8.02
CA SER A 283 -9.16 1.50 6.91
C SER A 283 -10.54 1.03 7.37
N GLU A 284 -10.60 0.41 8.54
CA GLU A 284 -11.86 -0.07 9.13
C GLU A 284 -12.75 1.10 9.57
N LEU A 285 -12.18 2.21 10.05
CA LEU A 285 -12.92 3.44 10.29
C LEU A 285 -13.58 3.97 9.01
N LEU A 286 -12.85 4.02 7.90
CA LEU A 286 -13.40 4.48 6.63
C LEU A 286 -14.55 3.58 6.14
N ASP A 287 -14.40 2.27 6.27
CA ASP A 287 -15.45 1.32 5.88
C ASP A 287 -16.67 1.44 6.79
N TRP A 288 -16.48 1.62 8.09
CA TRP A 288 -17.56 1.87 9.02
C TRP A 288 -18.33 3.16 8.69
N LEU A 289 -17.63 4.26 8.40
CA LEU A 289 -18.25 5.53 8.02
C LEU A 289 -19.07 5.41 6.73
N LYS A 290 -18.61 4.61 5.75
CA LYS A 290 -19.41 4.32 4.55
C LYS A 290 -20.73 3.65 4.91
N ILE A 291 -20.70 2.67 5.82
CA ILE A 291 -21.92 2.00 6.32
C ILE A 291 -22.83 3.01 7.01
N LEU A 292 -22.28 3.89 7.86
CA LEU A 292 -23.07 4.95 8.50
C LEU A 292 -23.74 5.90 7.48
N HIS A 293 -23.06 6.18 6.37
CA HIS A 293 -23.66 6.96 5.28
C HIS A 293 -24.75 6.20 4.53
N ILE A 294 -24.51 4.92 4.20
CA ILE A 294 -25.51 4.08 3.51
C ILE A 294 -26.80 3.98 4.35
N GLU A 295 -26.68 3.73 5.63
CA GLU A 295 -27.81 3.59 6.56
C GLU A 295 -28.35 4.94 7.09
N ASP A 296 -27.82 6.06 6.59
CA ASP A 296 -28.16 7.43 7.00
C ASP A 296 -27.99 7.69 8.51
N LEU A 297 -27.12 6.91 9.16
CA LEU A 297 -26.84 7.00 10.60
C LEU A 297 -25.89 8.17 10.93
N ILE A 298 -25.12 8.63 9.95
CA ILE A 298 -24.10 9.67 10.20
C ILE A 298 -24.67 10.95 10.81
N LYS A 299 -25.93 11.28 10.50
CA LYS A 299 -26.63 12.47 10.99
C LYS A 299 -27.06 12.37 12.46
N ASP A 300 -27.02 11.20 13.04
CA ASP A 300 -27.51 10.99 14.43
C ASP A 300 -26.52 11.43 15.51
N ASN A 301 -25.36 11.98 15.12
CA ASN A 301 -24.29 12.36 16.06
C ASN A 301 -23.97 11.22 17.02
N ILE A 302 -23.53 10.08 16.45
CA ILE A 302 -23.36 8.83 17.19
C ILE A 302 -22.26 8.99 18.24
N GLU A 303 -22.67 9.23 19.48
CA GLU A 303 -21.84 9.23 20.70
C GLU A 303 -22.36 8.18 21.66
N GLU A 304 -21.50 7.73 22.58
CA GLU A 304 -21.84 6.76 23.61
C GLU A 304 -23.15 7.11 24.35
N HIS A 305 -23.35 8.41 24.66
CA HIS A 305 -24.53 8.88 25.38
C HIS A 305 -25.81 9.03 24.53
N ASN A 306 -25.69 9.14 23.21
CA ASN A 306 -26.85 9.38 22.32
C ASN A 306 -27.43 8.08 21.75
N VAL A 307 -26.66 7.01 21.72
CA VAL A 307 -27.07 5.71 21.16
C VAL A 307 -28.27 5.14 21.90
N GLU A 308 -28.37 5.34 23.20
CA GLU A 308 -29.49 4.87 24.03
C GLU A 308 -30.85 5.40 23.55
N TYR A 309 -30.89 6.59 22.96
CA TYR A 309 -32.13 7.24 22.50
C TYR A 309 -32.47 6.98 21.03
N LEU A 310 -31.66 6.23 20.31
CA LEU A 310 -31.97 5.87 18.92
C LEU A 310 -33.21 4.96 18.83
N PRO A 311 -34.04 5.13 17.77
CA PRO A 311 -35.12 4.20 17.47
C PRO A 311 -34.60 2.76 17.31
N PRO A 312 -35.41 1.72 17.67
CA PRO A 312 -34.96 0.32 17.64
C PRO A 312 -34.37 -0.13 16.29
N GLN A 313 -34.93 0.33 15.17
CA GLN A 313 -34.41 0.01 13.84
C GLN A 313 -33.01 0.63 13.59
N ARG A 314 -32.76 1.85 14.06
CA ARG A 314 -31.47 2.54 13.93
C ARG A 314 -30.43 1.94 14.87
N LYS A 315 -30.83 1.53 16.09
CA LYS A 315 -29.97 0.76 16.99
C LYS A 315 -29.49 -0.54 16.31
N LYS A 316 -30.43 -1.28 15.72
CA LYS A 316 -30.08 -2.52 15.00
C LYS A 316 -29.13 -2.27 13.83
N ALA A 317 -29.34 -1.20 13.06
CA ALA A 317 -28.45 -0.83 11.96
C ALA A 317 -27.05 -0.43 12.47
N LEU A 318 -26.98 0.33 13.58
CA LEU A 318 -25.72 0.67 14.24
C LEU A 318 -25.01 -0.59 14.76
N GLN A 319 -25.72 -1.48 15.44
CA GLN A 319 -25.18 -2.77 15.91
C GLN A 319 -24.55 -3.56 14.77
N LEU A 320 -25.24 -3.69 13.63
CA LEU A 320 -24.71 -4.37 12.45
C LEU A 320 -23.49 -3.65 11.87
N SER A 321 -23.43 -2.33 11.94
CA SER A 321 -22.28 -1.56 11.44
C SER A 321 -20.99 -1.83 12.22
N LEU A 322 -21.10 -2.21 13.51
CA LEU A 322 -19.93 -2.50 14.36
C LEU A 322 -19.10 -3.70 13.87
N TYR A 323 -19.68 -4.60 13.07
CA TYR A 323 -18.92 -5.70 12.46
C TYR A 323 -17.78 -5.21 11.53
N ALA A 324 -17.84 -3.97 11.07
CA ALA A 324 -16.71 -3.36 10.34
C ALA A 324 -15.52 -3.10 11.26
N LEU A 325 -15.76 -2.73 12.50
CA LEU A 325 -14.73 -2.31 13.46
C LEU A 325 -14.22 -3.46 14.33
N VAL A 326 -15.12 -4.32 14.79
CA VAL A 326 -14.83 -5.37 15.79
C VAL A 326 -14.53 -6.70 15.12
N LYS A 327 -13.56 -7.45 15.64
CA LYS A 327 -13.08 -8.71 15.03
C LYS A 327 -13.23 -9.93 15.92
N THR A 328 -13.62 -9.77 17.17
CA THR A 328 -13.89 -10.86 18.11
C THR A 328 -15.29 -10.73 18.67
N ARG A 329 -15.84 -11.84 19.15
CA ARG A 329 -17.16 -11.84 19.77
C ARG A 329 -17.12 -11.17 21.13
N GLU A 330 -16.07 -11.39 21.86
CA GLU A 330 -15.83 -10.81 23.19
C GLU A 330 -15.81 -9.27 23.11
N ASP A 331 -15.04 -8.71 22.18
CA ASP A 331 -14.99 -7.26 21.95
C ASP A 331 -16.36 -6.72 21.51
N LEU A 332 -17.10 -7.47 20.66
CA LEU A 332 -18.44 -7.06 20.22
C LEU A 332 -19.42 -7.01 21.38
N ASP A 333 -19.44 -8.05 22.22
CA ASP A 333 -20.34 -8.12 23.39
C ASP A 333 -20.05 -6.98 24.37
N GLU A 334 -18.77 -6.62 24.61
CA GLU A 334 -18.37 -5.50 25.47
C GLU A 334 -18.82 -4.16 24.89
N ILE A 335 -18.69 -3.96 23.59
CA ILE A 335 -19.07 -2.70 22.93
C ILE A 335 -20.60 -2.57 22.83
N GLU A 336 -21.32 -3.65 22.58
CA GLU A 336 -22.78 -3.63 22.60
C GLU A 336 -23.34 -3.30 23.98
N GLU A 337 -22.72 -3.81 25.05
CA GLU A 337 -23.08 -3.48 26.42
C GLU A 337 -22.76 -2.01 26.72
N LEU A 338 -21.57 -1.52 26.37
CA LEU A 338 -21.15 -0.12 26.52
C LEU A 338 -22.15 0.84 25.85
N LEU A 339 -22.58 0.51 24.64
CA LEU A 339 -23.48 1.35 23.84
C LEU A 339 -24.97 1.07 24.14
N LYS A 340 -25.30 0.19 25.07
CA LYS A 340 -26.68 -0.21 25.42
C LYS A 340 -27.50 -0.61 24.18
N LEU A 341 -26.88 -1.41 23.32
CA LEU A 341 -27.50 -1.90 22.08
C LEU A 341 -28.26 -3.23 22.28
N LYS A 342 -28.08 -3.89 23.41
CA LYS A 342 -28.79 -5.11 23.81
C LYS A 342 -30.15 -4.81 24.41
#